data_a6002469e93bed0f48a421ca905a8380
#
_entry.id   a6002469e93bed0f48a421ca905a8380
#
_cell.length_a   1.000
_cell.length_b   1.000
_cell.length_c   1.000
_cell.angle_alpha   90.00
_cell.angle_beta   90.00
_cell.angle_gamma   90.00
#
_symmetry.space_group_name_H-M   'P 1'
#
loop_
_entity.id
_entity.type
_entity.pdbx_description
1 polymer ?
#
loop_
_entity_poly.entity_id
_entity_poly.type
_entity_poly.pdbx_seq_one_letter_code
_entity_poly.pdbx_strand_id
1 'polypeptide(L)'
;MKSTVKHLLLLLFLLVAGYLAFLGLEFYHYRKADSLYERLVHEKPTTKDGVDAILASCTAVPIPMSESMWGSDRVLATNETCIQYRVCGLASCPIDVVYADRTNVVHVYPSYE
;
A
#
# COMPACT_ATOMS: atom_id res chain seq x y z
N MET A 1 -15.34 -27.49 36.67
CA MET A 1 -13.94 -27.18 36.39
C MET A 1 -13.50 -27.63 34.98
N LYS A 2 -13.82 -28.84 34.56
CA LYS A 2 -13.47 -29.29 33.20
C LYS A 2 -14.08 -28.41 32.11
N SER A 3 -15.32 -27.94 32.26
CA SER A 3 -15.96 -27.03 31.28
C SER A 3 -15.29 -25.66 31.22
N THR A 4 -14.80 -25.12 32.35
CA THR A 4 -14.10 -23.85 32.41
C THR A 4 -12.76 -23.95 31.67
N VAL A 5 -12.02 -25.05 31.84
CA VAL A 5 -10.76 -25.29 31.17
C VAL A 5 -10.99 -25.41 29.66
N LYS A 6 -12.03 -26.11 29.22
CA LYS A 6 -12.41 -26.22 27.80
C LYS A 6 -12.73 -24.87 27.20
N HIS A 7 -13.46 -24.00 27.89
CA HIS A 7 -13.78 -22.65 27.42
C HIS A 7 -12.55 -21.79 27.31
N LEU A 8 -11.62 -21.88 28.28
CA LEU A 8 -10.36 -21.13 28.23
C LEU A 8 -9.48 -21.59 27.07
N LEU A 9 -9.40 -22.90 26.83
CA LEU A 9 -8.64 -23.44 25.69
C LEU A 9 -9.25 -23.04 24.35
N LEU A 10 -10.59 -23.06 24.24
CA LEU A 10 -11.27 -22.61 23.04
C LEU A 10 -11.04 -21.14 22.78
N LEU A 11 -11.13 -20.30 23.83
CA LEU A 11 -10.86 -18.86 23.71
C LEU A 11 -9.43 -18.61 23.24
N LEU A 12 -8.46 -19.30 23.84
CA LEU A 12 -7.05 -19.19 23.45
C LEU A 12 -6.85 -19.59 22.00
N PHE A 13 -7.47 -20.70 21.58
CA PHE A 13 -7.41 -21.18 20.19
C PHE A 13 -7.97 -20.13 19.22
N LEU A 14 -9.12 -19.54 19.55
CA LEU A 14 -9.73 -18.50 18.71
C LEU A 14 -8.86 -17.25 18.62
N LEU A 15 -8.22 -16.83 19.71
CA LEU A 15 -7.31 -15.70 19.72
C LEU A 15 -6.08 -15.95 18.83
N VAL A 16 -5.49 -17.14 18.95
CA VAL A 16 -4.32 -17.53 18.13
C VAL A 16 -4.70 -17.62 16.66
N ALA A 17 -5.85 -18.25 16.35
CA ALA A 17 -6.33 -18.37 14.97
C ALA A 17 -6.61 -16.99 14.36
N GLY A 18 -7.23 -16.07 15.12
CA GLY A 18 -7.48 -14.69 14.69
C GLY A 18 -6.19 -13.92 14.44
N TYR A 19 -5.21 -14.07 15.30
CA TYR A 19 -3.89 -13.45 15.14
C TYR A 19 -3.17 -13.96 13.89
N LEU A 20 -3.17 -15.28 13.67
CA LEU A 20 -2.56 -15.87 12.47
C LEU A 20 -3.27 -15.42 11.20
N ALA A 21 -4.60 -15.32 11.22
CA ALA A 21 -5.35 -14.81 10.09
C ALA A 21 -5.00 -13.34 9.78
N PHE A 22 -4.88 -12.52 10.83
CA PHE A 22 -4.47 -11.11 10.69
C PHE A 22 -3.07 -10.99 10.08
N LEU A 23 -2.10 -11.77 10.56
CA LEU A 23 -0.75 -11.79 9.98
C LEU A 23 -0.76 -12.24 8.53
N GLY A 24 -1.57 -13.24 8.20
CA GLY A 24 -1.73 -13.71 6.82
C GLY A 24 -2.29 -12.65 5.90
N LEU A 25 -3.27 -11.88 6.35
CA LEU A 25 -3.84 -10.76 5.60
C LEU A 25 -2.81 -9.64 5.39
N GLU A 26 -2.06 -9.27 6.43
CA GLU A 26 -0.99 -8.27 6.28
C GLU A 26 0.06 -8.73 5.28
N PHE A 27 0.50 -9.97 5.38
CA PHE A 27 1.47 -10.56 4.46
C PHE A 27 0.95 -10.54 3.02
N TYR A 28 -0.34 -10.87 2.81
CA TYR A 28 -0.98 -10.80 1.51
C TYR A 28 -0.95 -9.37 0.94
N HIS A 29 -1.28 -8.37 1.76
CA HIS A 29 -1.29 -6.97 1.33
C HIS A 29 0.13 -6.49 0.96
N TYR A 30 1.13 -6.83 1.76
CA TYR A 30 2.52 -6.50 1.45
C TYR A 30 2.99 -7.14 0.15
N ARG A 31 2.67 -8.41 -0.04
CA ARG A 31 3.05 -9.10 -1.28
C ARG A 31 2.34 -8.51 -2.49
N LYS A 32 1.09 -8.13 -2.35
CA LYS A 32 0.34 -7.47 -3.42
C LYS A 32 0.94 -6.11 -3.77
N ALA A 33 1.27 -5.30 -2.77
CA ALA A 33 1.90 -4.01 -2.97
C ALA A 33 3.26 -4.15 -3.67
N ASP A 34 4.07 -5.11 -3.22
CA ASP A 34 5.38 -5.40 -3.79
C ASP A 34 5.28 -5.85 -5.24
N SER A 35 4.35 -6.74 -5.54
CA SER A 35 4.09 -7.23 -6.90
C SER A 35 3.65 -6.09 -7.83
N LEU A 36 2.76 -5.22 -7.37
CA LEU A 36 2.31 -4.06 -8.14
C LEU A 36 3.46 -3.06 -8.38
N TYR A 37 4.27 -2.82 -7.36
CA TYR A 37 5.44 -1.95 -7.48
C TYR A 37 6.45 -2.52 -8.49
N GLU A 38 6.75 -3.81 -8.42
CA GLU A 38 7.64 -4.47 -9.38
C GLU A 38 7.11 -4.38 -10.81
N ARG A 39 5.79 -4.53 -10.96
CA ARG A 39 5.15 -4.36 -12.26
C ARG A 39 5.30 -2.94 -12.80
N LEU A 40 5.15 -1.92 -11.94
CA LEU A 40 5.39 -0.53 -12.33
C LEU A 40 6.84 -0.30 -12.76
N VAL A 41 7.80 -0.85 -12.02
CA VAL A 41 9.22 -0.73 -12.34
C VAL A 41 9.55 -1.45 -13.65
N HIS A 42 8.95 -2.60 -13.90
CA HIS A 42 9.19 -3.40 -15.10
C HIS A 42 8.56 -2.79 -16.36
N GLU A 43 7.29 -2.40 -16.28
CA GLU A 43 6.55 -1.84 -17.41
C GLU A 43 6.89 -0.36 -17.67
N LYS A 44 7.37 0.35 -16.66
CA LYS A 44 7.80 1.76 -16.74
C LYS A 44 6.78 2.66 -17.43
N PRO A 45 5.52 2.72 -16.95
CA PRO A 45 4.55 3.62 -17.54
C PRO A 45 5.03 5.07 -17.43
N THR A 46 4.85 5.85 -18.49
CA THR A 46 5.28 7.25 -18.53
C THR A 46 4.14 8.22 -18.23
N THR A 47 2.90 7.73 -18.25
CA THR A 47 1.70 8.55 -18.05
C THR A 47 0.87 8.03 -16.89
N LYS A 48 0.04 8.92 -16.33
CA LYS A 48 -0.90 8.58 -15.26
C LYS A 48 -1.85 7.47 -15.69
N ASP A 49 -2.34 7.50 -16.94
CA ASP A 49 -3.25 6.46 -17.45
C ASP A 49 -2.61 5.07 -17.40
N GLY A 50 -1.34 4.96 -17.73
CA GLY A 50 -0.59 3.71 -17.63
C GLY A 50 -0.46 3.22 -16.20
N VAL A 51 -0.18 4.11 -15.25
CA VAL A 51 -0.13 3.78 -13.83
C VAL A 51 -1.50 3.38 -13.31
N ASP A 52 -2.54 4.13 -13.65
CA ASP A 52 -3.91 3.84 -13.21
C ASP A 52 -4.39 2.48 -13.72
N ALA A 53 -3.98 2.08 -14.93
CA ALA A 53 -4.30 0.76 -15.47
C ALA A 53 -3.67 -0.37 -14.66
N ILE A 54 -2.41 -0.19 -14.24
CA ILE A 54 -1.70 -1.18 -13.41
C ILE A 54 -2.26 -1.23 -11.99
N LEU A 55 -2.54 -0.05 -11.42
CA LEU A 55 -3.02 0.10 -10.04
C LEU A 55 -4.55 0.26 -9.94
N ALA A 56 -5.28 -0.29 -10.90
CA ALA A 56 -6.75 -0.15 -10.96
C ALA A 56 -7.47 -0.69 -9.72
N SER A 57 -6.88 -1.67 -9.03
CA SER A 57 -7.44 -2.24 -7.80
C SER A 57 -7.14 -1.41 -6.54
N CYS A 58 -6.33 -0.37 -6.66
CA CYS A 58 -5.92 0.48 -5.55
C CYS A 58 -6.84 1.71 -5.43
N THR A 59 -6.94 2.26 -4.22
CA THR A 59 -7.61 3.52 -3.99
C THR A 59 -6.61 4.66 -4.14
N ALA A 60 -6.82 5.54 -5.11
CA ALA A 60 -5.96 6.69 -5.37
C ALA A 60 -6.40 7.89 -4.52
N VAL A 61 -5.49 8.45 -3.75
CA VAL A 61 -5.73 9.60 -2.89
C VAL A 61 -4.62 10.64 -3.12
N PRO A 62 -4.95 11.87 -3.53
CA PRO A 62 -3.94 12.92 -3.59
C PRO A 62 -3.49 13.29 -2.19
N ILE A 63 -2.19 13.38 -1.98
CA ILE A 63 -1.58 13.73 -0.69
C ILE A 63 -0.51 14.81 -0.88
N PRO A 64 -0.28 15.69 0.12
CA PRO A 64 0.92 16.50 0.15
C PRO A 64 2.13 15.63 0.41
N MET A 65 3.29 16.01 -0.11
CA MET A 65 4.52 15.21 0.05
C MET A 65 4.91 15.01 1.52
N SER A 66 4.53 15.95 2.38
CA SER A 66 4.76 15.86 3.84
C SER A 66 4.04 14.67 4.50
N GLU A 67 2.98 14.15 3.88
CA GLU A 67 2.23 12.98 4.38
C GLU A 67 2.73 11.66 3.78
N SER A 68 3.61 11.72 2.78
CA SER A 68 4.24 10.53 2.21
C SER A 68 5.28 9.96 3.18
N MET A 69 5.46 8.66 3.16
CA MET A 69 6.57 7.99 3.86
C MET A 69 7.94 8.53 3.41
N TRP A 70 8.02 9.11 2.23
CA TRP A 70 9.23 9.59 1.60
C TRP A 70 9.30 11.11 1.58
N GLY A 71 8.45 11.79 2.35
CA GLY A 71 8.28 13.24 2.32
C GLY A 71 9.52 14.06 2.68
N SER A 72 10.45 13.49 3.45
CA SER A 72 11.71 14.15 3.82
C SER A 72 12.75 14.13 2.68
N ASP A 73 12.56 13.27 1.67
CA ASP A 73 13.56 13.04 0.63
C ASP A 73 13.37 13.94 -0.58
N ARG A 74 12.21 14.61 -0.68
CA ARG A 74 11.88 15.38 -1.87
C ARG A 74 10.94 16.53 -1.58
N VAL A 75 11.20 17.66 -2.22
CA VAL A 75 10.28 18.81 -2.30
C VAL A 75 9.64 18.81 -3.69
N LEU A 76 8.31 18.85 -3.75
CA LEU A 76 7.61 18.90 -5.02
C LEU A 76 7.80 20.26 -5.70
N ALA A 77 8.02 20.22 -7.03
CA ALA A 77 7.96 21.44 -7.85
C ALA A 77 6.49 21.91 -7.96
N THR A 78 6.29 23.15 -8.42
CA THR A 78 4.95 23.75 -8.48
C THR A 78 4.00 23.01 -9.42
N ASN A 79 4.52 22.31 -10.44
CA ASN A 79 3.74 21.51 -11.38
C ASN A 79 3.67 20.04 -11.00
N GLU A 80 4.24 19.65 -9.88
CA GLU A 80 4.25 18.25 -9.42
C GLU A 80 3.16 17.98 -8.39
N THR A 81 2.54 16.82 -8.49
CA THR A 81 1.55 16.34 -7.52
C THR A 81 1.88 14.91 -7.11
N CYS A 82 1.60 14.56 -5.86
CA CYS A 82 1.78 13.20 -5.36
C CYS A 82 0.42 12.54 -5.18
N ILE A 83 0.25 11.33 -5.73
CA ILE A 83 -0.93 10.51 -5.51
C ILE A 83 -0.50 9.23 -4.79
N GLN A 84 -1.15 8.96 -3.67
CA GLN A 84 -0.95 7.74 -2.92
C GLN A 84 -1.95 6.69 -3.39
N TYR A 85 -1.46 5.55 -3.88
CA TYR A 85 -2.27 4.41 -4.25
C TYR A 85 -2.27 3.42 -3.09
N ARG A 86 -3.43 3.28 -2.45
CA ARG A 86 -3.60 2.43 -1.27
C ARG A 86 -4.02 1.03 -1.70
N VAL A 87 -3.14 0.07 -1.51
CA VAL A 87 -3.40 -1.33 -1.83
C VAL A 87 -4.49 -1.85 -0.89
N CYS A 88 -5.52 -2.46 -1.44
CA CYS A 88 -6.70 -2.92 -0.69
C CYS A 88 -7.40 -1.81 0.12
N GLY A 89 -7.22 -0.54 -0.28
CA GLY A 89 -7.79 0.62 0.42
C GLY A 89 -7.08 0.99 1.72
N LEU A 90 -5.98 0.32 2.06
CA LEU A 90 -5.27 0.51 3.32
C LEU A 90 -4.09 1.47 3.18
N ALA A 91 -3.97 2.40 4.11
CA ALA A 91 -2.86 3.34 4.16
C ALA A 91 -1.53 2.71 4.58
N SER A 92 -1.55 1.48 5.09
CA SER A 92 -0.36 0.75 5.54
C SER A 92 0.51 0.21 4.40
N CYS A 93 -0.06 0.08 3.19
CA CYS A 93 0.65 -0.42 2.02
C CYS A 93 0.51 0.58 0.86
N PRO A 94 1.03 1.81 0.99
CA PRO A 94 0.88 2.82 -0.05
C PRO A 94 1.95 2.69 -1.12
N ILE A 95 1.58 2.97 -2.37
CA ILE A 95 2.53 3.23 -3.45
C ILE A 95 2.34 4.69 -3.83
N ASP A 96 3.35 5.50 -3.63
CA ASP A 96 3.28 6.94 -3.89
C ASP A 96 3.88 7.24 -5.26
N VAL A 97 3.13 7.91 -6.10
CA VAL A 97 3.57 8.30 -7.45
C VAL A 97 3.52 9.82 -7.58
N VAL A 98 4.63 10.38 -8.03
CA VAL A 98 4.72 11.82 -8.31
C VAL A 98 4.53 12.06 -9.81
N TYR A 99 3.60 12.95 -10.13
CA TYR A 99 3.29 13.33 -11.51
C TYR A 99 3.62 14.80 -11.76
N ALA A 100 4.19 15.09 -12.93
CA ALA A 100 4.34 16.45 -13.43
C ALA A 100 3.17 16.76 -14.36
N ASP A 101 2.65 17.99 -14.28
CA ASP A 101 1.52 18.45 -15.10
C ASP A 101 0.31 17.49 -15.05
N ARG A 102 0.13 16.82 -13.92
CA ARG A 102 -0.95 15.86 -13.60
C ARG A 102 -0.98 14.58 -14.47
N THR A 103 -0.06 14.43 -15.41
CA THR A 103 -0.11 13.29 -16.35
C THR A 103 1.20 12.56 -16.51
N ASN A 104 2.33 13.22 -16.35
CA ASN A 104 3.65 12.63 -16.59
C ASN A 104 4.25 12.03 -15.34
N VAL A 105 4.61 10.76 -15.38
CA VAL A 105 5.27 10.09 -14.25
C VAL A 105 6.66 10.63 -14.06
N VAL A 106 6.95 11.14 -12.85
CA VAL A 106 8.27 11.64 -12.46
C VAL A 106 9.01 10.62 -11.62
N HIS A 107 8.33 10.04 -10.62
CA HIS A 107 8.93 9.08 -9.71
C HIS A 107 7.87 8.18 -9.07
N VAL A 108 8.25 6.94 -8.78
CA VAL A 108 7.40 5.96 -8.09
C VAL A 108 8.13 5.52 -6.83
N TYR A 109 7.48 5.66 -5.68
CA TYR A 109 8.01 5.23 -4.40
C TYR A 109 7.35 3.93 -3.95
N PRO A 110 8.12 2.93 -3.47
CA PRO A 110 7.55 1.69 -2.94
C PRO A 110 6.83 1.93 -1.62
N SER A 111 6.01 0.97 -1.21
CA SER A 111 5.32 1.03 0.07
C SER A 111 6.26 0.89 1.27
N TYR A 112 7.45 0.30 1.07
CA TYR A 112 8.52 0.19 2.08
C TYR A 112 9.86 -0.12 1.39
N GLU A 113 10.92 0.10 2.09
CA GLU A 113 12.27 -0.28 1.61
C GLU A 113 12.54 -1.77 1.73
#